data_eebfdab3c049592d42458ac8d83ec410
#
_entry.id   eebfdab3c049592d42458ac8d83ec410
#
_cell.length_a   1.000
_cell.length_b   1.000
_cell.length_c   1.000
_cell.angle_alpha   90.00
_cell.angle_beta   90.00
_cell.angle_gamma   90.00
#
_symmetry.space_group_name_H-M   'P 1'
#
loop_
_entity.id
_entity.type
_entity.pdbx_description
1 polymer ?
#
loop_
_entity_poly.entity_id
_entity_poly.type
_entity_poly.pdbx_seq_one_letter_code
_entity_poly.pdbx_strand_id
1 'polypeptide(L)'
;VKYFKAIAAMSLNRVIGAGNRIPWHLPEDFQWFKRTTLGSVVVMGRKTFESLGKPLPNRKNLILTRHPQQLIRQHPDIFGQYREWRGGKAPKEHQYQPRFIRLDGNRNEDIRIFSSLKLLDPEEFADQIFICGGAQVYEQLLPRCSDLYLTLVKREVEGDAFFPEFESRFVLEEEIRDTPEFSIRHYRNKSL
;
A
#
# COMPACT_ATOMS: atom_id res chain seq x y z
N VAL A 1 4.57 20.41 4.64
CA VAL A 1 3.51 19.39 4.79
C VAL A 1 3.88 18.19 3.95
N LYS A 2 3.88 17.01 4.56
CA LYS A 2 4.19 15.76 3.88
C LYS A 2 2.89 15.07 3.43
N TYR A 3 2.86 14.63 2.18
CA TYR A 3 1.71 13.95 1.59
C TYR A 3 2.02 12.48 1.32
N PHE A 4 0.97 11.68 1.19
CA PHE A 4 1.07 10.34 0.64
C PHE A 4 1.25 10.40 -0.87
N LYS A 5 1.77 9.31 -1.43
CA LYS A 5 1.70 8.99 -2.86
C LYS A 5 0.90 7.71 -3.02
N ALA A 6 0.12 7.60 -4.08
CA ALA A 6 -0.55 6.35 -4.41
C ALA A 6 0.19 5.63 -5.53
N ILE A 7 0.21 4.31 -5.49
CA ILE A 7 0.71 3.46 -6.56
C ILE A 7 -0.25 2.29 -6.75
N ALA A 8 -0.70 2.10 -7.98
CA ALA A 8 -1.71 1.10 -8.31
C ALA A 8 -1.56 0.59 -9.75
N ALA A 9 -2.14 -0.58 -10.03
CA ALA A 9 -2.41 -1.05 -11.36
C ALA A 9 -3.91 -1.34 -11.49
N MET A 10 -4.55 -0.91 -12.58
CA MET A 10 -5.96 -1.20 -12.86
C MET A 10 -6.17 -1.52 -14.32
N SER A 11 -7.21 -2.31 -14.62
CA SER A 11 -7.69 -2.57 -15.98
C SER A 11 -8.49 -1.38 -16.55
N LEU A 12 -8.86 -1.46 -17.83
CA LEU A 12 -9.69 -0.42 -18.47
C LEU A 12 -11.04 -0.25 -17.77
N ASN A 13 -11.61 -1.30 -17.22
CA ASN A 13 -12.85 -1.30 -16.43
C ASN A 13 -12.59 -1.15 -14.90
N ARG A 14 -11.44 -0.57 -14.52
CA ARG A 14 -11.04 -0.22 -13.13
C ARG A 14 -10.84 -1.39 -12.17
N VAL A 15 -10.81 -2.62 -12.63
CA VAL A 15 -10.53 -3.76 -11.77
C VAL A 15 -9.08 -3.68 -11.26
N ILE A 16 -8.90 -3.89 -9.95
CA ILE A 16 -7.60 -3.99 -9.27
C ILE A 16 -7.41 -5.35 -8.59
N GLY A 17 -8.44 -6.18 -8.54
CA GLY A 17 -8.40 -7.49 -7.91
C GLY A 17 -9.59 -8.36 -8.27
N ALA A 18 -9.35 -9.67 -8.22
CA ALA A 18 -10.34 -10.73 -8.39
C ALA A 18 -10.04 -11.85 -7.41
N GLY A 19 -10.99 -12.18 -6.52
CA GLY A 19 -10.79 -13.24 -5.50
C GLY A 19 -9.53 -13.03 -4.65
N ASN A 20 -9.25 -11.80 -4.24
CA ASN A 20 -8.06 -11.39 -3.48
C ASN A 20 -6.71 -11.63 -4.21
N ARG A 21 -6.72 -11.61 -5.54
CA ARG A 21 -5.53 -11.74 -6.40
C ARG A 21 -5.54 -10.65 -7.47
N ILE A 22 -4.35 -10.32 -7.98
CA ILE A 22 -4.21 -9.48 -9.18
C ILE A 22 -4.52 -10.35 -10.40
N PRO A 23 -5.51 -9.97 -11.26
CA PRO A 23 -6.01 -10.83 -12.34
C PRO A 23 -5.15 -10.78 -13.62
N TRP A 24 -3.90 -10.35 -13.52
CA TRP A 24 -2.91 -10.34 -14.62
C TRP A 24 -1.52 -10.65 -14.10
N HIS A 25 -0.65 -10.98 -15.04
CA HIS A 25 0.76 -11.17 -14.75
C HIS A 25 1.60 -10.29 -15.69
N LEU A 26 2.13 -9.21 -15.16
CA LEU A 26 2.96 -8.23 -15.88
C LEU A 26 4.30 -8.06 -15.14
N PRO A 27 5.34 -8.86 -15.48
CA PRO A 27 6.62 -8.83 -14.78
C PRO A 27 7.29 -7.47 -14.77
N GLU A 28 7.17 -6.70 -15.85
CA GLU A 28 7.74 -5.34 -15.96
C GLU A 28 7.07 -4.38 -14.97
N ASP A 29 5.75 -4.47 -14.80
CA ASP A 29 5.01 -3.67 -13.83
C ASP A 29 5.38 -4.04 -12.38
N PHE A 30 5.54 -5.33 -12.07
CA PHE A 30 6.02 -5.76 -10.75
C PHE A 30 7.43 -5.25 -10.45
N GLN A 31 8.32 -5.23 -11.44
CA GLN A 31 9.66 -4.66 -11.29
C GLN A 31 9.61 -3.13 -11.10
N TRP A 32 8.74 -2.44 -11.84
CA TRP A 32 8.48 -1.02 -11.67
C TRP A 32 8.00 -0.71 -10.25
N PHE A 33 6.95 -1.40 -9.78
CA PHE A 33 6.45 -1.27 -8.41
C PHE A 33 7.55 -1.48 -7.38
N LYS A 34 8.34 -2.55 -7.53
CA LYS A 34 9.45 -2.87 -6.62
C LYS A 34 10.47 -1.74 -6.57
N ARG A 35 10.91 -1.23 -7.70
CA ARG A 35 11.92 -0.15 -7.78
C ARG A 35 11.39 1.16 -7.20
N THR A 36 10.16 1.51 -7.53
CA THR A 36 9.54 2.77 -7.11
C THR A 36 9.31 2.82 -5.60
N THR A 37 8.98 1.69 -4.97
CA THR A 37 8.67 1.63 -3.54
C THR A 37 9.83 1.18 -2.65
N LEU A 38 10.99 0.84 -3.23
CA LEU A 38 12.14 0.36 -2.48
C LEU A 38 12.63 1.42 -1.46
N GLY A 39 12.90 0.99 -0.22
CA GLY A 39 13.32 1.89 0.86
C GLY A 39 12.22 2.79 1.43
N SER A 40 11.00 2.71 0.90
CA SER A 40 9.87 3.54 1.32
C SER A 40 9.01 2.87 2.40
N VAL A 41 8.06 3.63 2.89
CA VAL A 41 6.92 3.12 3.68
C VAL A 41 5.82 2.71 2.71
N VAL A 42 5.25 1.51 2.87
CA VAL A 42 4.12 1.01 2.08
C VAL A 42 2.92 0.79 2.98
N VAL A 43 1.78 1.34 2.60
CA VAL A 43 0.52 1.26 3.35
C VAL A 43 -0.46 0.40 2.58
N MET A 44 -0.99 -0.63 3.24
CA MET A 44 -1.95 -1.54 2.62
C MET A 44 -3.00 -2.03 3.61
N GLY A 45 -4.15 -2.39 3.11
CA GLY A 45 -5.17 -3.06 3.90
C GLY A 45 -4.83 -4.53 4.17
N ARG A 46 -5.46 -5.12 5.17
CA ARG A 46 -5.27 -6.54 5.55
C ARG A 46 -5.38 -7.51 4.37
N LYS A 47 -6.43 -7.40 3.56
CA LYS A 47 -6.63 -8.31 2.41
C LYS A 47 -5.50 -8.23 1.39
N THR A 48 -4.97 -7.04 1.14
CA THR A 48 -3.81 -6.85 0.24
C THR A 48 -2.57 -7.51 0.83
N PHE A 49 -2.32 -7.31 2.12
CA PHE A 49 -1.22 -7.97 2.81
C PHE A 49 -1.32 -9.50 2.75
N GLU A 50 -2.51 -10.05 3.02
CA GLU A 50 -2.76 -11.50 2.92
C GLU A 50 -2.57 -12.04 1.51
N SER A 51 -2.96 -11.28 0.48
CA SER A 51 -2.75 -11.67 -0.92
C SER A 51 -1.28 -11.71 -1.32
N LEU A 52 -0.44 -10.87 -0.72
CA LEU A 52 1.01 -10.90 -0.91
C LEU A 52 1.66 -12.09 -0.18
N GLY A 53 1.04 -12.58 0.89
CA GLY A 53 1.51 -13.70 1.68
C GLY A 53 2.76 -13.45 2.53
N LYS A 54 3.37 -12.27 2.41
CA LYS A 54 4.56 -11.85 3.17
C LYS A 54 4.72 -10.34 3.13
N PRO A 55 5.43 -9.73 4.10
CA PRO A 55 5.82 -8.34 4.03
C PRO A 55 6.68 -8.06 2.80
N LEU A 56 6.54 -6.86 2.25
CA LEU A 56 7.40 -6.43 1.15
C LEU A 56 8.82 -6.18 1.66
N PRO A 57 9.84 -6.87 1.12
CA PRO A 57 11.21 -6.77 1.62
C PRO A 57 11.82 -5.39 1.34
N ASN A 58 12.70 -4.92 2.25
CA ASN A 58 13.38 -3.63 2.22
C ASN A 58 12.40 -2.43 2.17
N ARG A 59 11.26 -2.56 2.84
CA ARG A 59 10.23 -1.53 3.00
C ARG A 59 9.63 -1.61 4.40
N LYS A 60 9.19 -0.47 4.93
CA LYS A 60 8.40 -0.44 6.16
C LYS A 60 6.95 -0.73 5.79
N ASN A 61 6.40 -1.82 6.30
CA ASN A 61 5.06 -2.29 5.96
C ASN A 61 4.04 -1.80 6.99
N LEU A 62 3.11 -0.96 6.58
CA LEU A 62 2.00 -0.48 7.40
C LEU A 62 0.72 -1.19 6.97
N ILE A 63 0.11 -1.94 7.88
CA ILE A 63 -1.07 -2.75 7.60
C ILE A 63 -2.26 -2.16 8.34
N LEU A 64 -3.34 -1.91 7.60
CA LEU A 64 -4.60 -1.41 8.15
C LEU A 64 -5.56 -2.56 8.39
N THR A 65 -5.97 -2.75 9.64
CA THR A 65 -6.99 -3.71 10.04
C THR A 65 -7.68 -3.29 11.32
N ARG A 66 -8.99 -3.48 11.40
CA ARG A 66 -9.76 -3.28 12.63
C ARG A 66 -9.49 -4.33 13.69
N HIS A 67 -8.83 -5.43 13.33
CA HIS A 67 -8.57 -6.58 14.20
C HIS A 67 -7.07 -6.95 14.20
N PRO A 68 -6.18 -6.12 14.78
CA PRO A 68 -4.73 -6.35 14.77
C PRO A 68 -4.32 -7.69 15.37
N GLN A 69 -4.87 -8.03 16.52
CA GLN A 69 -4.54 -9.29 17.21
C GLN A 69 -5.00 -10.54 16.44
N GLN A 70 -6.11 -10.45 15.72
CA GLN A 70 -6.57 -11.54 14.87
C GLN A 70 -5.60 -11.77 13.71
N LEU A 71 -5.15 -10.71 13.04
CA LEU A 71 -4.17 -10.79 11.98
C LEU A 71 -2.87 -11.46 12.45
N ILE A 72 -2.35 -11.03 13.60
CA ILE A 72 -1.11 -11.59 14.18
C ILE A 72 -1.27 -13.09 14.47
N ARG A 73 -2.39 -13.49 15.07
CA ARG A 73 -2.66 -14.91 15.41
C ARG A 73 -2.87 -15.79 14.19
N GLN A 74 -3.41 -15.25 13.11
CA GLN A 74 -3.66 -15.99 11.87
C GLN A 74 -2.41 -16.22 11.02
N HIS A 75 -1.34 -15.44 11.26
CA HIS A 75 -0.10 -15.49 10.48
C HIS A 75 1.14 -15.69 11.38
N PRO A 76 1.20 -16.79 12.17
CA PRO A 76 2.32 -17.04 13.08
C PRO A 76 3.64 -17.28 12.33
N ASP A 77 3.58 -17.78 11.11
CA ASP A 77 4.70 -17.97 10.19
C ASP A 77 5.38 -16.65 9.80
N ILE A 78 4.59 -15.59 9.65
CA ILE A 78 5.10 -14.25 9.36
C ILE A 78 5.57 -13.58 10.66
N PHE A 79 4.67 -13.41 11.64
CA PHE A 79 4.96 -12.64 12.84
C PHE A 79 5.96 -13.33 13.79
N GLY A 80 6.13 -14.65 13.69
CA GLY A 80 7.16 -15.39 14.41
C GLY A 80 8.61 -15.02 14.02
N GLN A 81 8.81 -14.35 12.87
CA GLN A 81 10.12 -13.84 12.44
C GLN A 81 10.43 -12.44 13.00
N TYR A 82 9.52 -11.88 13.80
CA TYR A 82 9.59 -10.51 14.34
C TYR A 82 9.43 -10.51 15.85
N ARG A 83 10.01 -9.49 16.47
CA ARG A 83 9.78 -9.17 17.89
C ARG A 83 8.88 -7.94 17.96
N GLU A 84 7.81 -8.05 18.78
CA GLU A 84 6.99 -6.88 19.08
C GLU A 84 7.82 -5.83 19.81
N TRP A 85 7.83 -4.61 19.27
CA TRP A 85 8.49 -3.48 19.90
C TRP A 85 7.62 -2.91 21.03
N ARG A 86 8.14 -2.98 22.27
CA ARG A 86 7.44 -2.47 23.46
C ARG A 86 8.10 -1.20 24.00
N GLY A 87 8.91 -0.50 23.21
CA GLY A 87 9.54 0.76 23.59
C GLY A 87 8.56 1.93 23.44
N GLY A 88 8.43 2.75 24.50
CA GLY A 88 7.56 3.92 24.56
C GLY A 88 6.50 3.82 25.67
N LYS A 89 5.79 4.94 25.94
CA LYS A 89 4.63 4.93 26.83
C LYS A 89 3.57 3.98 26.29
N ALA A 90 3.03 3.11 27.13
CA ALA A 90 1.93 2.22 26.78
C ALA A 90 0.81 3.04 26.12
N PRO A 91 0.42 2.75 24.87
CA PRO A 91 -0.68 3.46 24.23
C PRO A 91 -1.96 3.22 25.02
N LYS A 92 -2.84 4.23 25.09
CA LYS A 92 -4.22 4.05 25.57
C LYS A 92 -4.88 2.96 24.73
N GLU A 93 -5.77 2.15 25.30
CA GLU A 93 -6.38 0.98 24.66
C GLU A 93 -6.87 1.19 23.21
N HIS A 94 -7.31 2.42 22.89
CA HIS A 94 -7.79 2.80 21.55
C HIS A 94 -6.69 3.21 20.56
N GLN A 95 -5.42 3.19 20.97
CA GLN A 95 -4.26 3.61 20.18
C GLN A 95 -3.22 2.49 20.00
N TYR A 96 -3.62 1.25 20.27
CA TYR A 96 -2.70 0.12 20.12
C TYR A 96 -2.27 -0.03 18.66
N GLN A 97 -1.01 0.29 18.41
CA GLN A 97 -0.33 0.19 17.12
C GLN A 97 0.88 -0.74 17.26
N PRO A 98 0.68 -2.05 17.22
CA PRO A 98 1.80 -2.97 17.37
C PRO A 98 2.83 -2.77 16.25
N ARG A 99 4.08 -2.63 16.66
CA ARG A 99 5.23 -2.54 15.78
C ARG A 99 6.07 -3.80 15.95
N PHE A 100 6.44 -4.39 14.84
CA PHE A 100 7.24 -5.61 14.79
C PHE A 100 8.56 -5.32 14.09
N ILE A 101 9.66 -5.66 14.74
CA ILE A 101 11.02 -5.52 14.22
C ILE A 101 11.56 -6.91 13.93
N ARG A 102 12.17 -7.09 12.76
CA ARG A 102 12.77 -8.37 12.38
C ARG A 102 13.81 -8.84 13.40
N LEU A 103 13.82 -10.14 13.68
CA LEU A 103 14.75 -10.77 14.62
C LEU A 103 16.21 -10.75 14.11
N ASP A 104 16.40 -10.70 12.79
CA ASP A 104 17.73 -10.57 12.16
C ASP A 104 18.34 -9.16 12.23
N GLY A 105 17.60 -8.21 12.82
CA GLY A 105 18.03 -6.82 12.98
C GLY A 105 17.84 -5.94 11.75
N ASN A 106 17.23 -6.43 10.68
CA ASN A 106 16.92 -5.63 9.50
C ASN A 106 15.79 -4.61 9.80
N ARG A 107 16.17 -3.39 10.15
CA ARG A 107 15.23 -2.31 10.47
C ARG A 107 14.48 -1.75 9.26
N ASN A 108 14.87 -2.13 8.06
CA ASN A 108 14.21 -1.68 6.83
C ASN A 108 12.94 -2.50 6.51
N GLU A 109 12.63 -3.52 7.28
CA GLU A 109 11.47 -4.40 7.08
C GLU A 109 10.53 -4.42 8.30
N ASP A 110 10.41 -3.32 9.01
CA ASP A 110 9.47 -3.20 10.11
C ASP A 110 8.01 -3.40 9.62
N ILE A 111 7.21 -4.03 10.49
CA ILE A 111 5.75 -4.08 10.32
C ILE A 111 5.10 -3.22 11.39
N ARG A 112 4.19 -2.32 11.00
CA ARG A 112 3.30 -1.61 11.92
C ARG A 112 1.85 -1.89 11.54
N ILE A 113 1.01 -2.10 12.53
CA ILE A 113 -0.42 -2.36 12.32
C ILE A 113 -1.21 -1.19 12.87
N PHE A 114 -2.10 -0.64 12.05
CA PHE A 114 -2.98 0.46 12.39
C PHE A 114 -4.44 -0.03 12.40
N SER A 115 -5.18 0.32 13.45
CA SER A 115 -6.61 0.02 13.53
C SER A 115 -7.50 1.07 12.84
N SER A 116 -6.95 2.25 12.56
CA SER A 116 -7.65 3.35 11.90
C SER A 116 -6.72 4.20 11.08
N LEU A 117 -7.19 4.68 9.92
CA LEU A 117 -6.48 5.66 9.08
C LEU A 117 -6.27 7.02 9.77
N LYS A 118 -7.08 7.35 10.76
CA LYS A 118 -6.93 8.58 11.56
C LYS A 118 -5.64 8.59 12.39
N LEU A 119 -5.07 7.41 12.65
CA LEU A 119 -3.82 7.25 13.39
C LEU A 119 -2.59 7.35 12.48
N LEU A 120 -2.79 7.46 11.18
CA LEU A 120 -1.70 7.51 10.19
C LEU A 120 -1.36 8.97 9.88
N ASP A 121 -0.25 9.44 10.45
CA ASP A 121 0.32 10.75 10.18
C ASP A 121 1.57 10.60 9.28
N PRO A 122 1.57 11.18 8.06
CA PRO A 122 2.73 11.11 7.19
C PRO A 122 3.97 11.80 7.75
N GLU A 123 3.81 12.79 8.63
CA GLU A 123 4.95 13.51 9.25
C GLU A 123 5.77 12.64 10.21
N GLU A 124 5.21 11.51 10.70
CA GLU A 124 5.94 10.56 11.55
C GLU A 124 7.04 9.77 10.82
N PHE A 125 7.08 9.82 9.49
CA PHE A 125 8.01 9.03 8.69
C PHE A 125 8.99 9.93 7.95
N ALA A 126 10.28 9.60 7.99
CA ALA A 126 11.30 10.30 7.20
C ALA A 126 11.19 9.95 5.70
N ASP A 127 10.88 8.69 5.40
CA ASP A 127 10.82 8.14 4.04
C ASP A 127 9.52 8.52 3.31
N GLN A 128 9.50 8.33 1.99
CA GLN A 128 8.28 8.45 1.19
C GLN A 128 7.26 7.39 1.60
N ILE A 129 5.98 7.72 1.46
CA ILE A 129 4.89 6.82 1.85
C ILE A 129 4.01 6.54 0.65
N PHE A 130 3.95 5.28 0.25
CA PHE A 130 3.11 4.80 -0.85
C PHE A 130 1.88 4.07 -0.34
N ILE A 131 0.72 4.49 -0.81
CA ILE A 131 -0.55 3.79 -0.62
C ILE A 131 -0.65 2.72 -1.69
N CYS A 132 -0.70 1.45 -1.26
CA CYS A 132 -0.62 0.28 -2.14
C CYS A 132 -1.92 -0.55 -2.19
N GLY A 133 -3.01 -0.02 -1.66
CA GLY A 133 -4.32 -0.66 -1.77
C GLY A 133 -4.83 -1.33 -0.50
N GLY A 134 -5.97 -2.08 -0.52
CA GLY A 134 -6.88 -2.26 -1.65
C GLY A 134 -7.88 -1.11 -1.84
N ALA A 135 -8.99 -1.41 -2.48
CA ALA A 135 -9.99 -0.43 -2.91
C ALA A 135 -10.40 0.54 -1.80
N GLN A 136 -10.77 0.03 -0.63
CA GLN A 136 -11.18 0.87 0.52
C GLN A 136 -10.07 1.78 1.04
N VAL A 137 -8.81 1.36 0.93
CA VAL A 137 -7.66 2.16 1.36
C VAL A 137 -7.40 3.27 0.34
N TYR A 138 -7.49 2.96 -0.96
CA TYR A 138 -7.41 3.97 -2.02
C TYR A 138 -8.53 5.00 -1.88
N GLU A 139 -9.77 4.57 -1.74
CA GLU A 139 -10.94 5.45 -1.61
C GLU A 139 -10.76 6.49 -0.49
N GLN A 140 -10.24 6.05 0.66
CA GLN A 140 -10.07 6.93 1.83
C GLN A 140 -8.81 7.81 1.78
N LEU A 141 -7.71 7.33 1.18
CA LEU A 141 -6.42 8.03 1.22
C LEU A 141 -6.06 8.76 -0.08
N LEU A 142 -6.66 8.45 -1.22
CA LEU A 142 -6.41 9.17 -2.47
C LEU A 142 -6.56 10.70 -2.33
N PRO A 143 -7.57 11.22 -1.62
CA PRO A 143 -7.70 12.67 -1.39
C PRO A 143 -6.51 13.30 -0.67
N ARG A 144 -5.72 12.51 0.05
CA ARG A 144 -4.53 12.94 0.81
C ARG A 144 -3.21 12.64 0.08
N CYS A 145 -3.29 12.14 -1.16
CA CYS A 145 -2.12 11.86 -1.98
C CYS A 145 -1.80 13.04 -2.89
N SER A 146 -0.53 13.47 -2.91
CA SER A 146 -0.04 14.47 -3.86
C SER A 146 0.13 13.89 -5.26
N ASP A 147 0.47 12.60 -5.33
CA ASP A 147 0.83 11.91 -6.57
C ASP A 147 0.11 10.56 -6.66
N LEU A 148 -0.24 10.18 -7.88
CA LEU A 148 -0.73 8.85 -8.22
C LEU A 148 0.09 8.29 -9.37
N TYR A 149 0.79 7.19 -9.10
CA TYR A 149 1.45 6.37 -10.12
C TYR A 149 0.53 5.22 -10.49
N LEU A 150 -0.01 5.25 -11.69
CA LEU A 150 -1.01 4.30 -12.15
C LEU A 150 -0.55 3.52 -13.36
N THR A 151 -0.49 2.20 -13.22
CA THR A 151 -0.37 1.30 -14.35
C THR A 151 -1.77 1.02 -14.89
N LEU A 152 -2.03 1.44 -16.12
CA LEU A 152 -3.26 1.14 -16.84
C LEU A 152 -3.03 -0.09 -17.72
N VAL A 153 -3.63 -1.21 -17.33
CA VAL A 153 -3.63 -2.46 -18.12
C VAL A 153 -4.65 -2.33 -19.25
N LYS A 154 -4.19 -2.41 -20.49
CA LYS A 154 -4.94 -2.07 -21.72
C LYS A 154 -5.94 -3.16 -22.14
N ARG A 155 -6.66 -3.73 -21.18
CA ARG A 155 -7.76 -4.68 -21.39
C ARG A 155 -8.77 -4.60 -20.26
N GLU A 156 -9.97 -5.05 -20.51
CA GLU A 156 -10.97 -5.33 -19.49
C GLU A 156 -10.72 -6.71 -18.89
N VAL A 157 -10.99 -6.86 -17.59
CA VAL A 157 -10.90 -8.13 -16.87
C VAL A 157 -12.05 -8.26 -15.90
N GLU A 158 -12.44 -9.49 -15.58
CA GLU A 158 -13.39 -9.75 -14.50
C GLU A 158 -12.73 -9.55 -13.15
N GLY A 159 -13.48 -8.99 -12.19
CA GLY A 159 -12.98 -8.78 -10.84
C GLY A 159 -14.04 -8.26 -9.88
N ASP A 160 -13.66 -8.20 -8.60
CA ASP A 160 -14.55 -7.84 -7.49
C ASP A 160 -14.02 -6.64 -6.67
N ALA A 161 -12.83 -6.16 -6.98
CA ALA A 161 -12.24 -4.97 -6.38
C ALA A 161 -11.91 -3.94 -7.46
N PHE A 162 -12.32 -2.68 -7.24
CA PHE A 162 -12.21 -1.61 -8.23
C PHE A 162 -11.43 -0.42 -7.68
N PHE A 163 -10.67 0.23 -8.56
CA PHE A 163 -10.02 1.50 -8.25
C PHE A 163 -11.06 2.62 -8.23
N PRO A 164 -11.02 3.52 -7.23
CA PRO A 164 -11.98 4.63 -7.14
C PRO A 164 -11.78 5.65 -8.27
N GLU A 165 -12.81 6.46 -8.52
CA GLU A 165 -12.69 7.60 -9.42
C GLU A 165 -11.67 8.61 -8.89
N PHE A 166 -10.79 9.08 -9.75
CA PHE A 166 -9.70 9.99 -9.39
C PHE A 166 -9.55 11.17 -10.37
N GLU A 167 -10.13 11.10 -11.55
CA GLU A 167 -9.90 12.01 -12.67
C GLU A 167 -10.34 13.46 -12.35
N SER A 168 -11.37 13.61 -11.52
CA SER A 168 -11.80 14.94 -11.06
C SER A 168 -10.75 15.64 -10.21
N ARG A 169 -9.92 14.85 -9.51
CA ARG A 169 -8.94 15.33 -8.53
C ARG A 169 -7.52 15.35 -9.06
N PHE A 170 -7.18 14.49 -9.99
CA PHE A 170 -5.84 14.34 -10.51
C PHE A 170 -5.74 14.75 -11.98
N VAL A 171 -4.57 15.27 -12.37
CA VAL A 171 -4.23 15.62 -13.75
C VAL A 171 -3.02 14.78 -14.17
N LEU A 172 -3.04 14.30 -15.41
CA LEU A 172 -1.90 13.59 -15.99
C LEU A 172 -0.71 14.56 -16.10
N GLU A 173 0.41 14.21 -15.47
CA GLU A 173 1.68 14.95 -15.53
C GLU A 173 2.62 14.33 -16.56
N GLU A 174 2.73 13.00 -16.55
CA GLU A 174 3.68 12.28 -17.38
C GLU A 174 3.19 10.87 -17.73
N GLU A 175 3.44 10.43 -18.96
CA GLU A 175 3.38 9.03 -19.33
C GLU A 175 4.79 8.45 -19.28
N ILE A 176 5.09 7.70 -18.21
CA ILE A 176 6.44 7.18 -17.91
C ILE A 176 6.79 6.03 -18.83
N ARG A 177 5.82 5.19 -19.16
CA ARG A 177 5.99 4.00 -19.99
C ARG A 177 4.72 3.73 -20.78
N ASP A 178 4.88 3.39 -22.04
CA ASP A 178 3.79 2.90 -22.89
C ASP A 178 4.20 1.63 -23.63
N THR A 179 3.36 0.61 -23.56
CA THR A 179 3.52 -0.69 -24.22
C THR A 179 2.18 -1.12 -24.83
N PRO A 180 2.15 -2.15 -25.68
CA PRO A 180 0.88 -2.70 -26.17
C PRO A 180 -0.03 -3.25 -25.05
N GLU A 181 0.52 -3.72 -23.92
CA GLU A 181 -0.23 -4.36 -22.86
C GLU A 181 -0.62 -3.41 -21.72
N PHE A 182 0.19 -2.39 -21.44
CA PHE A 182 -0.06 -1.44 -20.36
C PHE A 182 0.66 -0.11 -20.60
N SER A 183 0.22 0.93 -19.87
CA SER A 183 0.97 2.17 -19.70
C SER A 183 1.15 2.49 -18.22
N ILE A 184 2.29 3.12 -17.87
CA ILE A 184 2.55 3.65 -16.54
C ILE A 184 2.46 5.16 -16.61
N ARG A 185 1.59 5.74 -15.79
CA ARG A 185 1.26 7.16 -15.80
C ARG A 185 1.44 7.78 -14.42
N HIS A 186 2.00 8.96 -14.39
CA HIS A 186 2.09 9.81 -13.21
C HIS A 186 1.02 10.90 -13.28
N TYR A 187 0.23 10.98 -12.24
CA TYR A 187 -0.79 12.01 -12.07
C TYR A 187 -0.48 12.84 -10.82
N ARG A 188 -0.74 14.13 -10.90
CA ARG A 188 -0.61 15.07 -9.79
C ARG A 188 -1.98 15.52 -9.28
N ASN A 189 -2.12 15.63 -7.97
CA ASN A 189 -3.33 16.14 -7.34
C ASN A 189 -3.42 17.67 -7.55
N LYS A 190 -4.55 18.14 -8.09
CA LYS A 190 -4.80 19.56 -8.39
C LYS A 190 -4.94 20.45 -7.14
N SER A 191 -5.20 19.83 -5.97
CA SER A 191 -5.56 20.53 -4.73
C SER A 191 -4.46 20.51 -3.68
N LEU A 192 -3.30 19.91 -3.94
CA LEU A 192 -2.19 19.77 -2.98
C LEU A 192 -0.89 20.37 -3.52
#